data_f39f078cb2d50b5b5577b52bac347cb9
#
_entry.id   f39f078cb2d50b5b5577b52bac347cb9
#
_cell.length_a   1.000
_cell.length_b   1.000
_cell.length_c   1.000
_cell.angle_alpha   90.00
_cell.angle_beta   90.00
_cell.angle_gamma   90.00
#
_symmetry.space_group_name_H-M   'P 1'
#
loop_
_entity.id
_entity.type
_entity.pdbx_description
1 polymer ?
#
loop_
_entity_poly.entity_id
_entity_poly.type
_entity_poly.pdbx_seq_one_letter_code
_entity_poly.pdbx_strand_id
1 'polypeptide(L)'
;MEKKILFPQIGGIMHGGDYNPEQWLDRPDILEEDIRMMKKAGMNCATLGVFSWSTYEPREGEFHFAWLHDIMDKLYANGIYTILATPSGARPAWLDETYPECRRVDSYGVREHHGVRHNHCMSAPVYRKKVSVIVNKLADEFGNHPGLLMWHISNEFGGECYCPHCVKRFQDYLAEKFDHDIEKLNKAWWTTFWSHTYNNFSQIEPPYRNGEFSIMGLNLEWKRFTTWNMTDYMKAEIAILKERTPQIPVTTNFM
;
A
#
# COMPACT_ATOMS: atom_id res chain seq x y z
N MET A 1 -26.01 1.48 24.75
CA MET A 1 -24.88 0.79 24.08
C MET A 1 -23.65 1.05 24.92
N GLU A 2 -23.05 0.01 25.51
CA GLU A 2 -21.76 0.15 26.16
C GLU A 2 -20.71 0.58 25.11
N LYS A 3 -19.95 1.63 25.39
CA LYS A 3 -18.85 2.06 24.54
C LYS A 3 -17.78 0.98 24.61
N LYS A 4 -17.61 0.22 23.53
CA LYS A 4 -16.51 -0.75 23.40
C LYS A 4 -15.20 0.03 23.32
N ILE A 5 -14.38 -0.04 24.36
CA ILE A 5 -13.02 0.51 24.34
C ILE A 5 -12.16 -0.40 23.47
N LEU A 6 -11.68 0.11 22.35
CA LEU A 6 -10.93 -0.69 21.37
C LEU A 6 -9.52 -1.07 21.89
N PHE A 7 -8.90 -0.17 22.63
CA PHE A 7 -7.55 -0.33 23.18
C PHE A 7 -7.54 -0.04 24.68
N PRO A 8 -8.03 -0.96 25.54
CA PRO A 8 -8.10 -0.73 27.00
C PRO A 8 -6.72 -0.51 27.62
N GLN A 9 -5.66 -1.07 27.02
CA GLN A 9 -4.26 -0.92 27.48
C GLN A 9 -3.73 0.51 27.34
N ILE A 10 -4.30 1.33 26.49
CA ILE A 10 -3.88 2.74 26.30
C ILE A 10 -4.46 3.64 27.40
N GLY A 11 -5.62 3.28 27.96
CA GLY A 11 -6.26 4.02 29.06
C GLY A 11 -6.76 5.43 28.74
N GLY A 12 -6.64 5.91 27.48
CA GLY A 12 -6.99 7.27 27.09
C GLY A 12 -6.89 7.51 25.58
N ILE A 13 -6.49 8.72 25.22
CA ILE A 13 -6.26 9.11 23.83
C ILE A 13 -4.93 8.49 23.35
N MET A 14 -4.93 7.90 22.15
CA MET A 14 -3.71 7.52 21.46
C MET A 14 -2.95 8.78 21.05
N HIS A 15 -1.71 8.89 21.52
CA HIS A 15 -0.83 10.01 21.22
C HIS A 15 0.52 9.48 20.73
N GLY A 16 0.88 9.84 19.51
CA GLY A 16 2.11 9.39 18.87
C GLY A 16 2.22 9.90 17.45
N GLY A 17 3.18 9.36 16.71
CA GLY A 17 3.43 9.70 15.30
C GLY A 17 4.25 8.62 14.63
N ASP A 18 4.61 8.86 13.38
CA ASP A 18 5.53 7.99 12.63
C ASP A 18 6.93 8.12 13.20
N TYR A 19 7.59 6.97 13.34
CA TYR A 19 8.95 6.86 13.83
C TYR A 19 9.74 5.92 12.92
N ASN A 20 10.85 6.41 12.38
CA ASN A 20 11.67 5.71 11.38
C ASN A 20 13.09 5.45 11.93
N PRO A 21 13.24 4.60 12.96
CA PRO A 21 14.50 4.32 13.63
C PRO A 21 15.51 3.59 12.76
N GLU A 22 15.07 2.98 11.66
CA GLU A 22 15.96 2.32 10.69
C GLU A 22 17.02 3.27 10.11
N GLN A 23 16.83 4.57 10.23
CA GLN A 23 17.80 5.60 9.82
C GLN A 23 19.00 5.70 10.78
N TRP A 24 18.88 5.16 12.00
CA TRP A 24 19.81 5.40 13.11
C TRP A 24 20.28 4.09 13.79
N LEU A 25 20.23 2.95 13.10
CA LEU A 25 20.55 1.64 13.70
C LEU A 25 21.99 1.52 14.22
N ASP A 26 22.90 2.31 13.68
CA ASP A 26 24.29 2.44 14.14
C ASP A 26 24.50 3.48 15.25
N ARG A 27 23.42 4.13 15.71
CA ARG A 27 23.45 5.20 16.70
C ARG A 27 22.48 4.90 17.86
N PRO A 28 22.84 3.97 18.74
CA PRO A 28 22.00 3.61 19.90
C PRO A 28 21.72 4.78 20.85
N ASP A 29 22.62 5.78 20.91
CA ASP A 29 22.44 7.02 21.65
C ASP A 29 21.24 7.84 21.17
N ILE A 30 20.98 7.85 19.85
CA ILE A 30 19.80 8.53 19.29
C ILE A 30 18.52 7.80 19.70
N LEU A 31 18.49 6.47 19.59
CA LEU A 31 17.32 5.68 19.98
C LEU A 31 16.96 5.88 21.47
N GLU A 32 17.96 5.91 22.35
CA GLU A 32 17.75 6.17 23.78
C GLU A 32 17.18 7.56 24.03
N GLU A 33 17.70 8.56 23.36
CA GLU A 33 17.21 9.95 23.47
C GLU A 33 15.81 10.10 22.89
N ASP A 34 15.52 9.48 21.74
CA ASP A 34 14.20 9.48 21.13
C ASP A 34 13.14 8.91 22.09
N ILE A 35 13.42 7.76 22.71
CA ILE A 35 12.51 7.16 23.69
C ILE A 35 12.32 8.08 24.89
N ARG A 36 13.40 8.70 25.39
CA ARG A 36 13.33 9.67 26.48
C ARG A 36 12.43 10.86 26.11
N MET A 37 12.56 11.38 24.88
CA MET A 37 11.75 12.49 24.38
C MET A 37 10.28 12.10 24.16
N MET A 38 10.03 10.91 23.62
CA MET A 38 8.67 10.34 23.46
C MET A 38 7.96 10.27 24.81
N LYS A 39 8.65 9.76 25.85
CA LYS A 39 8.10 9.72 27.21
C LYS A 39 7.81 11.11 27.76
N LYS A 40 8.72 12.06 27.56
CA LYS A 40 8.53 13.45 28.00
C LYS A 40 7.34 14.12 27.29
N ALA A 41 7.12 13.78 26.01
CA ALA A 41 5.98 14.24 25.24
C ALA A 41 4.66 13.53 25.62
N GLY A 42 4.69 12.49 26.44
CA GLY A 42 3.51 11.71 26.80
C GLY A 42 3.01 10.80 25.68
N MET A 43 3.89 10.42 24.75
CA MET A 43 3.55 9.45 23.69
C MET A 43 3.28 8.07 24.28
N ASN A 44 2.25 7.40 23.80
CA ASN A 44 1.86 6.05 24.19
C ASN A 44 1.77 5.07 23.02
N CYS A 45 1.99 5.54 21.79
CA CYS A 45 2.13 4.71 20.61
C CYS A 45 3.06 5.36 19.57
N ALA A 46 3.63 4.54 18.67
CA ALA A 46 4.43 4.99 17.54
C ALA A 46 4.18 4.09 16.33
N THR A 47 4.10 4.68 15.13
CA THR A 47 4.01 3.93 13.88
C THR A 47 5.41 3.62 13.39
N LEU A 48 5.72 2.33 13.20
CA LEU A 48 7.03 1.83 12.76
C LEU A 48 6.95 1.18 11.39
N GLY A 49 8.02 1.29 10.62
CA GLY A 49 8.28 0.44 9.46
C GLY A 49 7.56 0.81 8.19
N VAL A 50 6.94 1.99 8.10
CA VAL A 50 6.14 2.43 6.93
C VAL A 50 6.91 2.31 5.61
N PHE A 51 8.22 2.58 5.62
CA PHE A 51 9.07 2.57 4.42
C PHE A 51 10.31 1.67 4.56
N SER A 52 10.32 0.77 5.54
CA SER A 52 11.51 0.00 5.93
C SER A 52 11.75 -1.28 5.11
N TRP A 53 11.12 -1.46 3.92
CA TRP A 53 11.24 -2.71 3.17
C TRP A 53 12.70 -3.10 2.88
N SER A 54 13.53 -2.15 2.43
CA SER A 54 14.95 -2.42 2.16
C SER A 54 15.77 -2.80 3.39
N THR A 55 15.33 -2.39 4.59
CA THR A 55 15.95 -2.79 5.87
C THR A 55 15.45 -4.16 6.33
N TYR A 56 14.18 -4.47 6.08
CA TYR A 56 13.60 -5.79 6.35
C TYR A 56 14.12 -6.86 5.40
N GLU A 57 14.25 -6.52 4.11
CA GLU A 57 14.65 -7.43 3.04
C GLU A 57 15.69 -6.73 2.14
N PRO A 58 16.97 -6.63 2.59
CA PRO A 58 18.03 -5.94 1.84
C PRO A 58 18.36 -6.62 0.50
N ARG A 59 18.12 -7.93 0.40
CA ARG A 59 18.15 -8.72 -0.84
C ARG A 59 16.94 -9.62 -0.88
N GLU A 60 16.52 -9.99 -2.06
CA GLU A 60 15.36 -10.87 -2.25
C GLU A 60 15.48 -12.16 -1.43
N GLY A 61 14.53 -12.37 -0.53
CA GLY A 61 14.45 -13.54 0.34
C GLY A 61 15.34 -13.53 1.59
N GLU A 62 16.16 -12.49 1.79
CA GLU A 62 16.97 -12.31 2.99
C GLU A 62 16.25 -11.37 3.98
N PHE A 63 15.72 -11.92 5.08
CA PHE A 63 14.93 -11.14 6.05
C PHE A 63 15.71 -10.85 7.33
N HIS A 64 15.71 -9.57 7.74
CA HIS A 64 16.44 -9.05 8.90
C HIS A 64 15.48 -8.31 9.85
N PHE A 65 14.94 -8.99 10.85
CA PHE A 65 13.96 -8.44 11.78
C PHE A 65 14.49 -8.16 13.20
N ALA A 66 15.72 -8.59 13.52
CA ALA A 66 16.26 -8.48 14.88
C ALA A 66 16.26 -7.02 15.40
N TRP A 67 16.59 -6.07 14.57
CA TRP A 67 16.58 -4.64 14.91
C TRP A 67 15.18 -4.13 15.28
N LEU A 68 14.15 -4.62 14.60
CA LEU A 68 12.77 -4.21 14.88
C LEU A 68 12.27 -4.82 16.20
N HIS A 69 12.64 -6.07 16.51
CA HIS A 69 12.38 -6.67 17.80
C HIS A 69 12.97 -5.82 18.93
N ASP A 70 14.27 -5.47 18.85
CA ASP A 70 14.94 -4.65 19.86
C ASP A 70 14.25 -3.31 20.08
N ILE A 71 13.81 -2.65 19.00
CA ILE A 71 13.11 -1.37 19.09
C ILE A 71 11.71 -1.53 19.68
N MET A 72 10.94 -2.51 19.23
CA MET A 72 9.60 -2.77 19.75
C MET A 72 9.63 -3.15 21.23
N ASP A 73 10.59 -3.97 21.66
CA ASP A 73 10.81 -4.33 23.06
C ASP A 73 11.12 -3.10 23.91
N LYS A 74 12.05 -2.24 23.45
CA LYS A 74 12.42 -1.01 24.15
C LYS A 74 11.24 -0.03 24.25
N LEU A 75 10.48 0.17 23.19
CA LEU A 75 9.27 1.02 23.21
C LEU A 75 8.25 0.44 24.19
N TYR A 76 7.95 -0.85 24.11
CA TYR A 76 6.99 -1.52 24.99
C TYR A 76 7.40 -1.44 26.46
N ALA A 77 8.67 -1.67 26.78
CA ALA A 77 9.21 -1.53 28.14
C ALA A 77 9.07 -0.10 28.70
N ASN A 78 8.90 0.90 27.81
CA ASN A 78 8.69 2.30 28.16
C ASN A 78 7.21 2.73 28.07
N GLY A 79 6.27 1.80 27.87
CA GLY A 79 4.85 2.06 27.81
C GLY A 79 4.38 2.65 26.48
N ILE A 80 5.20 2.52 25.42
CA ILE A 80 4.89 2.97 24.06
C ILE A 80 4.57 1.75 23.20
N TYR A 81 3.33 1.66 22.72
CA TYR A 81 2.88 0.57 21.87
C TYR A 81 3.22 0.84 20.40
N THR A 82 3.38 -0.22 19.63
CA THR A 82 3.71 -0.14 18.20
C THR A 82 2.46 -0.29 17.33
N ILE A 83 2.31 0.62 16.39
CA ILE A 83 1.47 0.47 15.20
C ILE A 83 2.44 0.04 14.10
N LEU A 84 2.45 -1.27 13.76
CA LEU A 84 3.43 -1.80 12.81
C LEU A 84 2.91 -1.71 11.38
N ALA A 85 3.68 -1.05 10.52
CA ALA A 85 3.29 -0.85 9.13
C ALA A 85 3.78 -1.98 8.20
N THR A 86 2.97 -2.29 7.18
CA THR A 86 3.45 -3.02 6.01
C THR A 86 4.21 -2.03 5.11
N PRO A 87 5.41 -2.38 4.62
CA PRO A 87 6.29 -1.40 3.95
C PRO A 87 5.98 -1.19 2.46
N SER A 88 4.78 -1.56 2.02
CA SER A 88 4.41 -1.61 0.61
C SER A 88 4.28 -0.23 -0.07
N GLY A 89 4.42 0.86 0.68
CA GLY A 89 4.43 2.22 0.15
C GLY A 89 5.74 2.63 -0.52
N ALA A 90 6.87 1.95 -0.19
CA ALA A 90 8.18 2.22 -0.77
C ALA A 90 8.95 0.91 -0.95
N ARG A 91 9.24 0.54 -2.18
CA ARG A 91 9.88 -0.71 -2.53
C ARG A 91 11.41 -0.59 -2.60
N PRO A 92 12.14 -1.68 -2.33
CA PRO A 92 13.61 -1.67 -2.41
C PRO A 92 14.10 -1.63 -3.86
N ALA A 93 15.34 -1.16 -4.05
CA ALA A 93 15.97 -1.01 -5.37
C ALA A 93 16.11 -2.35 -6.10
N TRP A 94 16.44 -3.44 -5.38
CA TRP A 94 16.59 -4.78 -5.97
C TRP A 94 15.29 -5.26 -6.65
N LEU A 95 14.12 -4.85 -6.11
CA LEU A 95 12.83 -5.22 -6.68
C LEU A 95 12.60 -4.53 -8.02
N ASP A 96 12.99 -3.26 -8.14
CA ASP A 96 12.91 -2.50 -9.39
C ASP A 96 13.90 -2.95 -10.45
N GLU A 97 15.08 -3.40 -10.03
CA GLU A 97 16.11 -3.95 -10.92
C GLU A 97 15.66 -5.30 -11.51
N THR A 98 15.17 -6.19 -10.62
CA THR A 98 14.79 -7.55 -11.02
C THR A 98 13.43 -7.59 -11.73
N TYR A 99 12.49 -6.73 -11.33
CA TYR A 99 11.09 -6.75 -11.79
C TYR A 99 10.64 -5.34 -12.23
N PRO A 100 11.17 -4.79 -13.34
CA PRO A 100 10.90 -3.41 -13.76
C PRO A 100 9.41 -3.15 -14.06
N GLU A 101 8.59 -4.19 -14.31
CA GLU A 101 7.15 -4.09 -14.47
C GLU A 101 6.41 -3.66 -13.19
N CYS A 102 7.07 -3.72 -12.03
CA CYS A 102 6.54 -3.19 -10.78
C CYS A 102 6.47 -1.67 -10.75
N ARG A 103 7.28 -1.00 -11.60
CA ARG A 103 7.31 0.46 -11.68
C ARG A 103 6.07 0.98 -12.40
N ARG A 104 5.56 2.10 -11.90
CA ARG A 104 4.42 2.80 -12.50
C ARG A 104 4.73 3.28 -13.92
N VAL A 105 3.69 3.40 -14.72
CA VAL A 105 3.72 4.06 -16.02
C VAL A 105 2.82 5.28 -15.93
N ASP A 106 3.29 6.43 -16.37
CA ASP A 106 2.55 7.68 -16.33
C ASP A 106 1.48 7.79 -17.44
N SER A 107 0.76 8.90 -17.45
CA SER A 107 -0.30 9.15 -18.42
C SER A 107 0.18 9.44 -19.85
N TYR A 108 1.48 9.52 -20.09
CA TYR A 108 2.08 9.58 -21.43
C TYR A 108 2.61 8.21 -21.89
N GLY A 109 2.45 7.17 -21.09
CA GLY A 109 2.94 5.83 -21.39
C GLY A 109 4.41 5.62 -21.02
N VAL A 110 5.03 6.53 -20.28
CA VAL A 110 6.43 6.46 -19.89
C VAL A 110 6.56 5.76 -18.53
N ARG A 111 7.43 4.73 -18.48
CA ARG A 111 7.73 4.02 -17.24
C ARG A 111 8.61 4.87 -16.34
N GLU A 112 8.18 5.05 -15.10
CA GLU A 112 8.94 5.78 -14.08
C GLU A 112 10.21 5.04 -13.69
N HIS A 113 11.22 5.79 -13.26
CA HIS A 113 12.45 5.24 -12.69
C HIS A 113 12.29 4.85 -11.23
N HIS A 114 13.29 4.11 -10.69
CA HIS A 114 13.38 3.88 -9.26
C HIS A 114 13.54 5.20 -8.50
N GLY A 115 12.93 5.29 -7.35
CA GLY A 115 13.01 6.43 -6.45
C GLY A 115 11.65 6.93 -6.01
N VAL A 116 11.65 7.82 -5.04
CA VAL A 116 10.45 8.33 -4.38
C VAL A 116 9.65 7.18 -3.74
N ARG A 117 8.48 7.48 -3.21
CA ARG A 117 7.50 6.52 -2.69
C ARG A 117 6.27 6.47 -3.61
N HIS A 118 5.43 5.45 -3.47
CA HIS A 118 4.14 5.31 -4.17
C HIS A 118 4.20 5.28 -5.71
N ASN A 119 5.36 4.94 -6.26
CA ASN A 119 5.54 4.84 -7.72
C ASN A 119 5.47 3.39 -8.25
N HIS A 120 4.86 2.48 -7.48
CA HIS A 120 4.64 1.08 -7.85
C HIS A 120 3.30 0.87 -8.54
N CYS A 121 3.20 -0.20 -9.31
CA CYS A 121 1.97 -0.64 -9.95
C CYS A 121 1.20 -1.62 -9.07
N MET A 122 0.04 -1.22 -8.55
CA MET A 122 -0.83 -2.06 -7.72
C MET A 122 -1.45 -3.24 -8.49
N SER A 123 -1.37 -3.24 -9.83
CA SER A 123 -1.86 -4.32 -10.70
C SER A 123 -0.78 -5.33 -11.09
N ALA A 124 0.51 -5.01 -10.90
CA ALA A 124 1.61 -5.91 -11.28
C ALA A 124 1.58 -7.19 -10.43
N PRO A 125 1.41 -8.39 -11.04
CA PRO A 125 1.28 -9.64 -10.28
C PRO A 125 2.50 -9.93 -9.40
N VAL A 126 3.69 -9.66 -9.93
CA VAL A 126 4.93 -9.89 -9.17
C VAL A 126 5.04 -8.96 -7.96
N TYR A 127 4.62 -7.69 -8.08
CA TYR A 127 4.59 -6.78 -6.95
C TYR A 127 3.66 -7.27 -5.85
N ARG A 128 2.42 -7.64 -6.20
CA ARG A 128 1.45 -8.22 -5.25
C ARG A 128 2.01 -9.47 -4.57
N LYS A 129 2.70 -10.34 -5.31
CA LYS A 129 3.36 -11.52 -4.76
C LYS A 129 4.44 -11.16 -3.75
N LYS A 130 5.31 -10.18 -4.05
CA LYS A 130 6.36 -9.73 -3.13
C LYS A 130 5.80 -9.06 -1.88
N VAL A 131 4.78 -8.22 -2.04
CA VAL A 131 4.04 -7.65 -0.90
C VAL A 131 3.43 -8.75 -0.03
N SER A 132 2.81 -9.76 -0.64
CA SER A 132 2.27 -10.90 0.11
C SER A 132 3.37 -11.62 0.92
N VAL A 133 4.56 -11.79 0.36
CA VAL A 133 5.68 -12.43 1.08
C VAL A 133 6.09 -11.61 2.30
N ILE A 134 6.38 -10.32 2.13
CA ILE A 134 6.86 -9.48 3.25
C ILE A 134 5.77 -9.29 4.32
N VAL A 135 4.51 -9.15 3.94
CA VAL A 135 3.39 -9.01 4.89
C VAL A 135 3.20 -10.29 5.70
N ASN A 136 3.28 -11.48 5.08
CA ASN A 136 3.24 -12.75 5.80
C ASN A 136 4.40 -12.87 6.78
N LYS A 137 5.63 -12.53 6.36
CA LYS A 137 6.81 -12.56 7.23
C LYS A 137 6.67 -11.65 8.45
N LEU A 138 6.18 -10.43 8.26
CA LEU A 138 5.91 -9.50 9.36
C LEU A 138 4.82 -10.04 10.31
N ALA A 139 3.75 -10.60 9.76
CA ALA A 139 2.66 -11.15 10.56
C ALA A 139 3.10 -12.40 11.36
N ASP A 140 3.90 -13.28 10.76
CA ASP A 140 4.45 -14.47 11.43
C ASP A 140 5.41 -14.08 12.56
N GLU A 141 6.25 -13.06 12.34
CA GLU A 141 7.29 -12.63 13.29
C GLU A 141 6.72 -11.80 14.45
N PHE A 142 5.86 -10.82 14.14
CA PHE A 142 5.43 -9.81 15.12
C PHE A 142 3.97 -9.95 15.57
N GLY A 143 3.19 -10.84 14.98
CA GLY A 143 1.75 -10.96 15.27
C GLY A 143 1.41 -11.30 16.72
N ASN A 144 2.35 -11.85 17.46
CA ASN A 144 2.20 -12.17 18.90
C ASN A 144 3.01 -11.24 19.81
N HIS A 145 3.63 -10.19 19.27
CA HIS A 145 4.44 -9.27 20.08
C HIS A 145 3.54 -8.49 21.05
N PRO A 146 3.83 -8.45 22.38
CA PRO A 146 2.96 -7.83 23.37
C PRO A 146 2.80 -6.32 23.19
N GLY A 147 3.77 -5.66 22.55
CA GLY A 147 3.73 -4.25 22.20
C GLY A 147 2.99 -3.94 20.91
N LEU A 148 2.56 -4.93 20.12
CA LEU A 148 1.82 -4.68 18.88
C LEU A 148 0.38 -4.26 19.18
N LEU A 149 0.04 -3.02 18.80
CA LEU A 149 -1.29 -2.44 19.03
C LEU A 149 -2.22 -2.68 17.85
N MET A 150 -1.75 -2.39 16.65
CA MET A 150 -2.47 -2.58 15.38
C MET A 150 -1.51 -2.64 14.20
N TRP A 151 -2.01 -3.10 13.06
CA TRP A 151 -1.32 -3.03 11.77
C TRP A 151 -1.70 -1.74 11.05
N HIS A 152 -0.72 -1.13 10.41
CA HIS A 152 -0.91 -0.04 9.45
C HIS A 152 -0.56 -0.55 8.06
N ILE A 153 -1.52 -0.62 7.12
CA ILE A 153 -1.23 -1.10 5.77
C ILE A 153 -0.71 0.02 4.88
N SER A 154 0.47 -0.19 4.29
CA SER A 154 1.10 0.75 3.35
C SER A 154 1.18 2.18 3.91
N ASN A 155 0.90 3.17 3.05
CA ASN A 155 0.80 4.58 3.42
C ASN A 155 0.13 5.35 2.29
N GLU A 156 -0.79 6.27 2.61
CA GLU A 156 -1.34 7.25 1.67
C GLU A 156 -1.61 6.69 0.27
N PHE A 157 -2.43 5.65 0.19
CA PHE A 157 -2.75 5.00 -1.08
C PHE A 157 -3.20 6.01 -2.14
N GLY A 158 -2.54 6.00 -3.30
CA GLY A 158 -2.86 6.96 -4.35
C GLY A 158 -2.18 6.69 -5.69
N GLY A 159 -2.50 7.56 -6.64
CA GLY A 159 -1.92 7.61 -7.96
C GLY A 159 -2.50 6.61 -8.97
N GLU A 160 -2.27 6.91 -10.23
CA GLU A 160 -2.71 6.14 -11.39
C GLU A 160 -1.53 5.45 -12.04
N CYS A 161 -1.76 4.32 -12.70
CA CYS A 161 -0.74 3.63 -13.47
C CYS A 161 -1.31 3.15 -14.80
N TYR A 162 -0.66 3.49 -15.87
CA TYR A 162 -1.08 3.24 -17.26
C TYR A 162 -0.31 2.06 -17.90
N CYS A 163 0.25 1.17 -17.09
CA CYS A 163 1.00 0.01 -17.58
C CYS A 163 0.07 -1.07 -18.19
N PRO A 164 0.62 -2.01 -18.98
CA PRO A 164 -0.19 -3.08 -19.60
C PRO A 164 -1.03 -3.89 -18.60
N HIS A 165 -0.54 -4.10 -17.37
CA HIS A 165 -1.32 -4.80 -16.33
C HIS A 165 -2.56 -3.99 -15.91
N CYS A 166 -2.42 -2.66 -15.77
CA CYS A 166 -3.54 -1.79 -15.44
C CYS A 166 -4.52 -1.68 -16.61
N VAL A 167 -4.01 -1.57 -17.85
CA VAL A 167 -4.83 -1.57 -19.07
C VAL A 167 -5.70 -2.82 -19.13
N LYS A 168 -5.08 -4.00 -19.00
CA LYS A 168 -5.82 -5.28 -19.03
C LYS A 168 -6.87 -5.36 -17.92
N ARG A 169 -6.52 -4.99 -16.70
CA ARG A 169 -7.48 -4.99 -15.58
C ARG A 169 -8.62 -3.98 -15.78
N PHE A 170 -8.34 -2.85 -16.41
CA PHE A 170 -9.36 -1.87 -16.76
C PHE A 170 -10.33 -2.40 -17.79
N GLN A 171 -9.83 -3.09 -18.83
CA GLN A 171 -10.65 -3.74 -19.85
C GLN A 171 -11.55 -4.82 -19.23
N ASP A 172 -11.02 -5.63 -18.32
CA ASP A 172 -11.80 -6.64 -17.60
C ASP A 172 -12.86 -6.00 -16.69
N TYR A 173 -12.50 -4.95 -15.94
CA TYR A 173 -13.43 -4.17 -15.13
C TYR A 173 -14.58 -3.59 -15.96
N LEU A 174 -14.28 -3.08 -17.15
CA LEU A 174 -15.32 -2.58 -18.05
C LEU A 174 -16.20 -3.71 -18.61
N ALA A 175 -15.59 -4.84 -18.99
CA ALA A 175 -16.34 -5.98 -19.47
C ALA A 175 -17.36 -6.48 -18.44
N GLU A 176 -16.93 -6.68 -17.20
CA GLU A 176 -17.83 -7.03 -16.09
C GLU A 176 -18.92 -5.98 -15.87
N LYS A 177 -18.56 -4.72 -15.86
CA LYS A 177 -19.49 -3.61 -15.61
C LYS A 177 -20.58 -3.48 -16.66
N PHE A 178 -20.28 -3.81 -17.91
CA PHE A 178 -21.20 -3.72 -19.04
C PHE A 178 -21.71 -5.09 -19.49
N ASP A 179 -21.70 -6.10 -18.59
CA ASP A 179 -22.24 -7.46 -18.82
C ASP A 179 -21.62 -8.13 -20.06
N HIS A 180 -20.34 -7.88 -20.34
CA HIS A 180 -19.61 -8.33 -21.54
C HIS A 180 -20.25 -7.90 -22.87
N ASP A 181 -21.07 -6.85 -22.85
CA ASP A 181 -21.76 -6.31 -24.01
C ASP A 181 -21.13 -4.95 -24.40
N ILE A 182 -20.32 -4.95 -25.47
CA ILE A 182 -19.62 -3.75 -25.94
C ILE A 182 -20.59 -2.68 -26.45
N GLU A 183 -21.77 -3.06 -26.96
CA GLU A 183 -22.76 -2.13 -27.44
C GLU A 183 -23.40 -1.32 -26.30
N LYS A 184 -23.56 -1.93 -25.12
CA LYS A 184 -23.97 -1.20 -23.91
C LYS A 184 -22.98 -0.11 -23.55
N LEU A 185 -21.66 -0.41 -23.62
CA LEU A 185 -20.61 0.57 -23.37
C LEU A 185 -20.64 1.69 -24.43
N ASN A 186 -20.66 1.32 -25.73
CA ASN A 186 -20.71 2.28 -26.83
C ASN A 186 -21.89 3.25 -26.68
N LYS A 187 -23.07 2.72 -26.35
CA LYS A 187 -24.26 3.53 -26.09
C LYS A 187 -24.12 4.43 -24.86
N ALA A 188 -23.56 3.90 -23.77
CA ALA A 188 -23.38 4.66 -22.52
C ALA A 188 -22.37 5.80 -22.66
N TRP A 189 -21.32 5.60 -23.45
CA TRP A 189 -20.27 6.59 -23.68
C TRP A 189 -20.49 7.46 -24.91
N TRP A 190 -21.49 7.16 -25.73
CA TRP A 190 -21.81 7.89 -26.93
C TRP A 190 -20.67 7.95 -27.96
N THR A 191 -20.09 6.79 -28.26
CA THR A 191 -18.81 6.63 -28.96
C THR A 191 -18.84 6.84 -30.48
N THR A 192 -19.99 7.07 -31.05
CA THR A 192 -20.15 7.17 -32.54
C THR A 192 -19.39 8.35 -33.15
N PHE A 193 -19.25 9.44 -32.40
CA PHE A 193 -18.58 10.65 -32.89
C PHE A 193 -17.06 10.42 -32.99
N TRP A 194 -16.42 10.93 -34.00
CA TRP A 194 -15.00 10.77 -34.34
C TRP A 194 -14.53 9.32 -34.49
N SER A 195 -15.42 8.40 -34.87
CA SER A 195 -15.12 6.97 -35.05
C SER A 195 -14.60 6.28 -33.78
N HIS A 196 -15.09 6.68 -32.62
CA HIS A 196 -14.68 6.08 -31.33
C HIS A 196 -15.43 4.79 -30.98
N THR A 197 -16.29 4.25 -31.87
CA THR A 197 -17.04 3.02 -31.62
C THR A 197 -16.10 1.84 -31.48
N TYR A 198 -16.19 1.13 -30.35
CA TYR A 198 -15.39 -0.06 -30.07
C TYR A 198 -16.13 -1.32 -30.52
N ASN A 199 -15.39 -2.31 -31.05
CA ASN A 199 -15.92 -3.62 -31.40
C ASN A 199 -15.69 -4.68 -30.29
N ASN A 200 -14.73 -4.42 -29.40
CA ASN A 200 -14.47 -5.24 -28.24
C ASN A 200 -13.72 -4.45 -27.15
N PHE A 201 -13.72 -4.96 -25.93
CA PHE A 201 -13.12 -4.29 -24.78
C PHE A 201 -11.58 -4.15 -24.88
N SER A 202 -10.90 -5.02 -25.64
CA SER A 202 -9.44 -4.96 -25.81
C SER A 202 -8.97 -3.76 -26.64
N GLN A 203 -9.88 -3.08 -27.35
CA GLN A 203 -9.58 -1.84 -28.07
C GLN A 203 -9.59 -0.60 -27.18
N ILE A 204 -10.08 -0.74 -25.95
CA ILE A 204 -10.21 0.40 -25.03
C ILE A 204 -8.87 0.62 -24.36
N GLU A 205 -8.28 1.77 -24.58
CA GLU A 205 -7.12 2.26 -23.87
C GLU A 205 -7.55 3.20 -22.72
N PRO A 206 -6.73 3.33 -21.67
CA PRO A 206 -6.98 4.36 -20.66
C PRO A 206 -6.84 5.78 -21.28
N PRO A 207 -7.32 6.82 -20.58
CA PRO A 207 -7.27 8.19 -21.11
C PRO A 207 -5.83 8.74 -21.05
N TYR A 208 -4.97 8.28 -21.96
CA TYR A 208 -3.62 8.81 -22.13
C TYR A 208 -3.66 10.29 -22.52
N ARG A 209 -2.71 11.09 -22.02
CA ARG A 209 -2.60 12.50 -22.36
C ARG A 209 -2.23 12.76 -23.82
N ASN A 210 -1.60 11.79 -24.46
CA ASN A 210 -1.26 11.78 -25.90
C ASN A 210 -2.20 10.89 -26.73
N GLY A 211 -3.33 10.49 -26.16
CA GLY A 211 -4.36 9.64 -26.79
C GLY A 211 -5.75 10.21 -26.63
N GLU A 212 -6.74 9.34 -26.41
CA GLU A 212 -8.13 9.73 -26.21
C GLU A 212 -8.38 10.24 -24.79
N PHE A 213 -8.80 11.48 -24.66
CA PHE A 213 -9.15 12.10 -23.37
C PHE A 213 -10.48 12.87 -23.42
N SER A 214 -11.16 12.89 -24.59
CA SER A 214 -12.41 13.66 -24.78
C SER A 214 -13.66 12.86 -24.40
N ILE A 215 -13.60 11.53 -24.39
CA ILE A 215 -14.73 10.68 -24.00
C ILE A 215 -14.92 10.73 -22.48
N MET A 216 -15.96 11.46 -22.05
CA MET A 216 -16.22 11.67 -20.61
C MET A 216 -16.50 10.36 -19.87
N GLY A 217 -17.16 9.41 -20.53
CA GLY A 217 -17.39 8.06 -19.98
C GLY A 217 -16.09 7.32 -19.69
N LEU A 218 -15.12 7.37 -20.61
CA LEU A 218 -13.79 6.78 -20.42
C LEU A 218 -13.07 7.39 -19.22
N ASN A 219 -13.02 8.73 -19.14
CA ASN A 219 -12.37 9.45 -18.04
C ASN A 219 -12.98 9.09 -16.68
N LEU A 220 -14.31 9.06 -16.60
CA LEU A 220 -15.02 8.72 -15.36
C LEU A 220 -14.76 7.27 -14.94
N GLU A 221 -14.83 6.33 -15.89
CA GLU A 221 -14.61 4.91 -15.58
C GLU A 221 -13.14 4.63 -15.25
N TRP A 222 -12.19 5.34 -15.83
CA TRP A 222 -10.78 5.23 -15.41
C TRP A 222 -10.57 5.64 -13.94
N LYS A 223 -11.19 6.73 -13.50
CA LYS A 223 -11.15 7.16 -12.09
C LYS A 223 -11.81 6.14 -11.16
N ARG A 224 -12.97 5.60 -11.56
CA ARG A 224 -13.66 4.55 -10.80
C ARG A 224 -12.83 3.27 -10.72
N PHE A 225 -12.24 2.86 -11.85
CA PHE A 225 -11.34 1.72 -11.90
C PHE A 225 -10.12 1.93 -10.99
N THR A 226 -9.50 3.11 -11.02
CA THR A 226 -8.35 3.42 -10.16
C THR A 226 -8.71 3.24 -8.69
N THR A 227 -9.85 3.76 -8.25
CA THR A 227 -10.35 3.59 -6.88
C THR A 227 -10.64 2.11 -6.56
N TRP A 228 -11.29 1.39 -7.47
CA TRP A 228 -11.57 -0.03 -7.32
C TRP A 228 -10.29 -0.86 -7.23
N ASN A 229 -9.32 -0.63 -8.12
CA ASN A 229 -8.05 -1.34 -8.15
C ASN A 229 -7.21 -1.11 -6.89
N MET A 230 -7.21 0.12 -6.38
CA MET A 230 -6.59 0.48 -5.11
C MET A 230 -7.24 -0.24 -3.93
N THR A 231 -8.57 -0.23 -3.87
CA THR A 231 -9.34 -0.91 -2.82
C THR A 231 -9.12 -2.42 -2.86
N ASP A 232 -9.03 -3.02 -4.04
CA ASP A 232 -8.71 -4.44 -4.22
C ASP A 232 -7.30 -4.78 -3.71
N TYR A 233 -6.32 -3.92 -3.99
CA TYR A 233 -4.97 -4.06 -3.47
C TYR A 233 -4.92 -3.95 -1.93
N MET A 234 -5.58 -2.95 -1.34
CA MET A 234 -5.71 -2.80 0.11
C MET A 234 -6.32 -4.05 0.76
N LYS A 235 -7.42 -4.58 0.19
CA LYS A 235 -8.08 -5.78 0.69
C LYS A 235 -7.17 -7.00 0.67
N ALA A 236 -6.28 -7.11 -0.31
CA ALA A 236 -5.32 -8.21 -0.39
C ALA A 236 -4.32 -8.17 0.78
N GLU A 237 -3.78 -7.01 1.14
CA GLU A 237 -2.91 -6.87 2.33
C GLU A 237 -3.68 -7.14 3.63
N ILE A 238 -4.88 -6.60 3.78
CA ILE A 238 -5.74 -6.82 4.95
C ILE A 238 -6.05 -8.31 5.13
N ALA A 239 -6.34 -9.02 4.04
CA ALA A 239 -6.70 -10.44 4.09
C ALA A 239 -5.56 -11.28 4.69
N ILE A 240 -4.31 -11.03 4.28
CA ILE A 240 -3.13 -11.72 4.82
C ILE A 240 -3.01 -11.48 6.34
N LEU A 241 -3.09 -10.21 6.76
CA LEU A 241 -2.98 -9.87 8.17
C LEU A 241 -4.11 -10.46 9.00
N LYS A 242 -5.34 -10.47 8.47
CA LYS A 242 -6.50 -11.03 9.18
C LYS A 242 -6.52 -12.55 9.21
N GLU A 243 -5.89 -13.22 8.25
CA GLU A 243 -5.68 -14.67 8.30
C GLU A 243 -4.71 -15.06 9.43
N ARG A 244 -3.61 -14.31 9.58
CA ARG A 244 -2.53 -14.60 10.55
C ARG A 244 -2.82 -14.06 11.95
N THR A 245 -3.40 -12.86 12.03
CA THR A 245 -3.63 -12.13 13.28
C THR A 245 -5.05 -11.54 13.32
N PRO A 246 -6.11 -12.38 13.32
CA PRO A 246 -7.49 -11.93 13.21
C PRO A 246 -7.91 -10.95 14.32
N GLN A 247 -7.29 -11.06 15.49
CA GLN A 247 -7.56 -10.23 16.67
C GLN A 247 -6.94 -8.84 16.60
N ILE A 248 -5.88 -8.64 15.77
CA ILE A 248 -5.19 -7.34 15.69
C ILE A 248 -5.94 -6.43 14.71
N PRO A 249 -6.32 -5.21 15.12
CA PRO A 249 -6.93 -4.23 14.24
C PRO A 249 -6.00 -3.81 13.09
N VAL A 250 -6.59 -3.35 11.99
CA VAL A 250 -5.87 -2.84 10.82
C VAL A 250 -6.31 -1.42 10.55
N THR A 251 -5.38 -0.53 10.28
CA THR A 251 -5.59 0.87 9.93
C THR A 251 -4.75 1.27 8.71
N THR A 252 -4.98 2.44 8.20
CA THR A 252 -4.11 3.16 7.23
C THR A 252 -4.41 4.65 7.32
N ASN A 253 -3.55 5.45 6.72
CA ASN A 253 -3.78 6.87 6.50
C ASN A 253 -4.14 7.15 5.03
N PHE A 254 -4.85 8.23 4.81
CA PHE A 254 -5.18 8.76 3.48
C PHE A 254 -4.69 10.21 3.37
N MET A 255 -4.42 10.63 2.12
CA MET A 255 -4.14 12.03 1.81
C MET A 255 -5.45 12.84 1.78
#